data_81ae7aa6c0c97eee0f9fb01aaaaeeaf4
#
_entry.id   81ae7aa6c0c97eee0f9fb01aaaaeeaf4
#
_cell.length_a   1.000
_cell.length_b   1.000
_cell.length_c   1.000
_cell.angle_alpha   90.00
_cell.angle_beta   90.00
_cell.angle_gamma   90.00
#
_symmetry.space_group_name_H-M   'P 1'
#
loop_
_entity.id
_entity.type
_entity.pdbx_description
1 polymer ?
#
loop_
_entity_poly.entity_id
_entity_poly.type
_entity_poly.pdbx_seq_one_letter_code
_entity_poly.pdbx_strand_id
1 'polypeptide(L)'
;MSAPAIGRQLTKVLIAHEVVACPLSDGGEGFVDVLAEQWEEVEAVDALGRPCSAKLGIRDDIVIIEAAQVIGLAMIGGAAGNDPVRADSSGVTTLLESAVRMRPRAVLVGCGGSATTDGGIGLVRSAEQRGLVPCPVPLRAALDVRTVFTQAARVFGPQKGASELEVHLLSVRLEALRRWYQRRYGVDVDRHPGTGAAGGLGGALLVIGGALTSGFGEVAERVGLDERIRAADVVVTGEGCLDATSLVGKVVGGVLERAEHFDKPVIVVVGSASDATARHVRERGHKVLVLAEHFGYERSLGTPLDLIAELVVSVLG
;
A
#
# COMPACT_ATOMS: atom_id res chain seq x y z
N MET A 1 0.23 -4.24 13.46
CA MET A 1 0.73 -3.04 14.20
C MET A 1 0.74 -1.87 13.22
N SER A 2 0.17 -0.72 13.59
CA SER A 2 0.04 0.44 12.69
C SER A 2 1.15 1.47 12.89
N ALA A 3 1.52 2.20 11.82
CA ALA A 3 2.52 3.27 11.86
C ALA A 3 2.20 4.36 12.91
N PRO A 4 0.94 4.84 13.05
CA PRO A 4 0.60 5.78 14.12
C PRO A 4 0.83 5.24 15.55
N ALA A 5 0.66 3.93 15.78
CA ALA A 5 0.89 3.34 17.10
C ALA A 5 2.38 3.33 17.47
N ILE A 6 3.25 3.04 16.51
CA ILE A 6 4.72 3.10 16.70
C ILE A 6 5.15 4.52 17.04
N GLY A 7 4.69 5.50 16.27
CA GLY A 7 5.00 6.91 16.49
C GLY A 7 4.60 7.36 17.92
N ARG A 8 3.38 7.05 18.35
CA ARG A 8 2.92 7.36 19.71
C ARG A 8 3.77 6.69 20.82
N GLN A 9 4.20 5.44 20.61
CA GLN A 9 5.03 4.74 21.57
C GLN A 9 6.42 5.38 21.69
N LEU A 10 7.07 5.69 20.56
CA LEU A 10 8.38 6.34 20.56
C LEU A 10 8.32 7.73 21.21
N THR A 11 7.28 8.52 20.95
CA THR A 11 7.08 9.83 21.61
C THR A 11 6.98 9.71 23.13
N LYS A 12 6.44 8.61 23.66
CA LYS A 12 6.33 8.39 25.11
C LYS A 12 7.64 8.01 25.79
N VAL A 13 8.51 7.28 25.09
CA VAL A 13 9.73 6.71 25.70
C VAL A 13 10.97 7.54 25.45
N LEU A 14 11.03 8.29 24.36
CA LEU A 14 12.17 9.16 24.02
C LEU A 14 12.02 10.55 24.64
N ILE A 15 11.86 10.61 25.97
CA ILE A 15 11.56 11.86 26.71
C ILE A 15 12.70 12.89 26.69
N ALA A 16 13.93 12.45 26.40
CA ALA A 16 15.10 13.32 26.26
C ALA A 16 15.23 13.94 24.85
N HIS A 17 14.36 13.56 23.92
CA HIS A 17 14.39 13.97 22.51
C HIS A 17 13.08 14.63 22.11
N GLU A 18 13.16 15.59 21.19
CA GLU A 18 11.96 16.07 20.49
C GLU A 18 11.59 15.05 19.39
N VAL A 19 10.48 14.35 19.55
CA VAL A 19 10.02 13.31 18.63
C VAL A 19 8.88 13.84 17.76
N VAL A 20 9.14 13.94 16.46
CA VAL A 20 8.13 14.28 15.47
C VAL A 20 7.62 12.99 14.79
N ALA A 21 6.45 12.51 15.19
CA ALA A 21 5.83 11.36 14.58
C ALA A 21 5.29 11.71 13.18
N CYS A 22 5.69 10.93 12.18
CA CYS A 22 5.27 11.07 10.78
C CYS A 22 4.83 9.71 10.24
N PRO A 23 3.57 9.29 10.47
CA PRO A 23 3.05 8.03 9.93
C PRO A 23 3.09 8.04 8.40
N LEU A 24 3.50 6.92 7.81
CA LEU A 24 3.63 6.73 6.37
C LEU A 24 2.89 5.47 5.92
N SER A 25 2.52 5.44 4.64
CA SER A 25 1.94 4.29 3.95
C SER A 25 2.41 4.29 2.49
N ASP A 26 2.40 3.14 1.84
CA ASP A 26 2.70 2.96 0.42
C ASP A 26 1.46 2.77 -0.46
N GLY A 27 0.26 3.07 0.06
CA GLY A 27 -1.00 2.83 -0.61
C GLY A 27 -1.69 1.53 -0.20
N GLY A 28 -1.11 0.81 0.78
CA GLY A 28 -1.68 -0.38 1.40
C GLY A 28 -2.59 -0.08 2.60
N GLU A 29 -2.69 -1.06 3.51
CA GLU A 29 -3.48 -0.94 4.74
C GLU A 29 -3.06 0.28 5.58
N GLY A 30 -4.06 1.05 6.07
CA GLY A 30 -3.85 2.27 6.84
C GLY A 30 -3.63 3.52 6.00
N PHE A 31 -3.81 3.44 4.68
CA PHE A 31 -3.65 4.57 3.78
C PHE A 31 -4.62 5.72 4.10
N VAL A 32 -5.87 5.40 4.37
CA VAL A 32 -6.88 6.37 4.83
C VAL A 32 -6.51 6.94 6.20
N ASP A 33 -6.12 6.09 7.16
CA ASP A 33 -5.79 6.52 8.53
C ASP A 33 -4.57 7.46 8.60
N VAL A 34 -3.65 7.35 7.63
CA VAL A 34 -2.45 8.21 7.54
C VAL A 34 -2.76 9.55 6.86
N LEU A 35 -3.61 9.54 5.86
CA LEU A 35 -3.83 10.71 5.02
C LEU A 35 -5.05 11.53 5.40
N ALA A 36 -6.14 10.90 5.87
CA ALA A 36 -7.40 11.58 6.06
C ALA A 36 -7.41 12.50 7.29
N GLU A 37 -8.04 13.65 7.16
CA GLU A 37 -8.39 14.56 8.27
C GLU A 37 -9.82 14.32 8.75
N GLN A 38 -10.69 13.89 7.84
CA GLN A 38 -12.06 13.49 8.07
C GLN A 38 -12.36 12.23 7.29
N TRP A 39 -13.42 11.52 7.65
CA TRP A 39 -13.85 10.32 6.91
C TRP A 39 -15.36 10.15 6.95
N GLU A 40 -15.88 9.50 5.92
CA GLU A 40 -17.27 9.05 5.83
C GLU A 40 -17.31 7.53 5.72
N GLU A 41 -18.31 6.91 6.34
CA GLU A 41 -18.53 5.47 6.25
C GLU A 41 -19.43 5.14 5.06
N VAL A 42 -19.07 4.12 4.30
CA VAL A 42 -19.78 3.68 3.10
C VAL A 42 -20.04 2.19 3.17
N GLU A 43 -21.31 1.81 3.05
CA GLU A 43 -21.70 0.41 2.91
C GLU A 43 -21.29 -0.13 1.53
N ALA A 44 -20.64 -1.28 1.52
CA ALA A 44 -20.06 -1.90 0.33
C ALA A 44 -20.17 -3.43 0.38
N VAL A 45 -19.52 -4.09 -0.56
CA VAL A 45 -19.32 -5.55 -0.54
C VAL A 45 -17.83 -5.87 -0.58
N ASP A 46 -17.45 -6.94 0.12
CA ASP A 46 -16.06 -7.40 0.09
C ASP A 46 -15.72 -8.16 -1.21
N ALA A 47 -14.48 -8.62 -1.32
CA ALA A 47 -13.98 -9.35 -2.49
C ALA A 47 -14.74 -10.67 -2.77
N LEU A 48 -15.47 -11.20 -1.80
CA LEU A 48 -16.29 -12.44 -1.92
C LEU A 48 -17.79 -12.15 -1.99
N GLY A 49 -18.18 -10.85 -2.16
CA GLY A 49 -19.57 -10.41 -2.29
C GLY A 49 -20.35 -10.32 -0.98
N ARG A 50 -19.67 -10.32 0.18
CA ARG A 50 -20.31 -10.22 1.50
C ARG A 50 -20.45 -8.74 1.89
N PRO A 51 -21.54 -8.35 2.58
CA PRO A 51 -21.69 -6.98 3.09
C PRO A 51 -20.52 -6.57 4.00
N CYS A 52 -20.02 -5.36 3.82
CA CYS A 52 -19.01 -4.75 4.65
C CYS A 52 -19.16 -3.22 4.64
N SER A 53 -18.48 -2.53 5.55
CA SER A 53 -18.36 -1.09 5.50
C SER A 53 -16.91 -0.65 5.32
N ALA A 54 -16.71 0.51 4.72
CA ALA A 54 -15.40 1.09 4.48
C ALA A 54 -15.43 2.59 4.72
N LYS A 55 -14.26 3.17 5.04
CA LYS A 55 -14.09 4.61 5.24
C LYS A 55 -13.57 5.25 3.96
N LEU A 56 -14.20 6.31 3.52
CA LEU A 56 -13.64 7.28 2.58
C LEU A 56 -12.93 8.38 3.36
N GLY A 57 -11.65 8.56 3.15
CA GLY A 57 -10.90 9.65 3.74
C GLY A 57 -11.11 10.95 2.96
N ILE A 58 -11.07 12.08 3.65
CA ILE A 58 -11.20 13.42 3.06
C ILE A 58 -10.04 14.27 3.56
N ARG A 59 -9.35 14.94 2.64
CA ARG A 59 -8.30 15.92 2.92
C ARG A 59 -8.14 16.89 1.75
N ASP A 60 -8.06 18.19 2.00
CA ASP A 60 -7.77 19.21 0.99
C ASP A 60 -8.60 19.09 -0.30
N ASP A 61 -9.91 18.82 -0.19
CA ASP A 61 -10.83 18.59 -1.31
C ASP A 61 -10.45 17.37 -2.18
N ILE A 62 -9.70 16.42 -1.63
CA ILE A 62 -9.40 15.12 -2.22
C ILE A 62 -10.11 14.03 -1.41
N VAL A 63 -10.71 13.07 -2.11
CA VAL A 63 -11.24 11.86 -1.49
C VAL A 63 -10.24 10.73 -1.63
N ILE A 64 -9.97 10.04 -0.53
CA ILE A 64 -8.99 8.96 -0.42
C ILE A 64 -9.74 7.65 -0.23
N ILE A 65 -9.48 6.71 -1.12
CA ILE A 65 -9.99 5.34 -1.09
C ILE A 65 -8.82 4.41 -0.77
N GLU A 66 -9.00 3.55 0.21
CA GLU A 66 -8.14 2.41 0.46
C GLU A 66 -8.85 1.15 -0.05
N ALA A 67 -8.40 0.62 -1.18
CA ALA A 67 -9.04 -0.54 -1.81
C ALA A 67 -9.05 -1.77 -0.87
N ALA A 68 -8.06 -1.90 0.02
CA ALA A 68 -7.98 -2.98 1.00
C ALA A 68 -9.15 -3.01 1.99
N GLN A 69 -9.88 -1.93 2.17
CA GLN A 69 -11.07 -1.90 3.04
C GLN A 69 -12.27 -2.64 2.44
N VAL A 70 -12.24 -2.97 1.16
CA VAL A 70 -13.31 -3.77 0.50
C VAL A 70 -12.76 -5.00 -0.21
N ILE A 71 -11.52 -4.95 -0.73
CA ILE A 71 -10.91 -6.11 -1.40
C ILE A 71 -9.65 -6.60 -0.67
N GLY A 72 -9.49 -6.27 0.61
CA GLY A 72 -8.31 -6.63 1.40
C GLY A 72 -8.20 -8.12 1.69
N LEU A 73 -6.97 -8.66 1.60
CA LEU A 73 -6.70 -10.05 1.92
C LEU A 73 -6.86 -10.34 3.42
N ALA A 74 -6.39 -9.44 4.28
CA ALA A 74 -6.53 -9.59 5.73
C ALA A 74 -8.00 -9.59 6.16
N MET A 75 -8.82 -8.75 5.54
CA MET A 75 -10.24 -8.61 5.79
C MET A 75 -11.05 -9.90 5.60
N ILE A 76 -10.65 -10.74 4.64
CA ILE A 76 -11.34 -11.99 4.31
C ILE A 76 -10.75 -13.23 4.98
N GLY A 77 -9.80 -13.04 5.91
CA GLY A 77 -9.16 -14.14 6.66
C GLY A 77 -7.84 -14.61 6.06
N GLY A 78 -7.16 -13.75 5.30
CA GLY A 78 -5.88 -14.06 4.68
C GLY A 78 -6.00 -15.04 3.52
N ALA A 79 -4.87 -15.63 3.11
CA ALA A 79 -4.81 -16.60 2.02
C ALA A 79 -5.73 -17.82 2.23
N ALA A 80 -5.88 -18.26 3.48
CA ALA A 80 -6.73 -19.41 3.82
C ALA A 80 -8.25 -19.12 3.67
N GLY A 81 -8.65 -17.86 3.85
CA GLY A 81 -10.04 -17.42 3.70
C GLY A 81 -10.41 -16.95 2.30
N ASN A 82 -9.43 -16.85 1.40
CA ASN A 82 -9.61 -16.34 0.05
C ASN A 82 -10.05 -17.44 -0.94
N ASP A 83 -10.81 -17.02 -1.95
CA ASP A 83 -11.01 -17.76 -3.20
C ASP A 83 -10.38 -16.95 -4.34
N PRO A 84 -9.11 -17.22 -4.71
CA PRO A 84 -8.37 -16.39 -5.65
C PRO A 84 -8.98 -16.28 -7.05
N VAL A 85 -9.78 -17.27 -7.44
CA VAL A 85 -10.45 -17.33 -8.76
C VAL A 85 -11.75 -16.52 -8.77
N ARG A 86 -12.46 -16.47 -7.63
CA ARG A 86 -13.76 -15.80 -7.50
C ARG A 86 -13.67 -14.40 -6.91
N ALA A 87 -12.60 -14.10 -6.17
CA ALA A 87 -12.41 -12.77 -5.58
C ALA A 87 -12.53 -11.67 -6.65
N ASP A 88 -13.40 -10.70 -6.39
CA ASP A 88 -13.89 -9.70 -7.35
C ASP A 88 -13.66 -8.28 -6.83
N SER A 89 -13.35 -7.36 -7.73
CA SER A 89 -13.01 -5.97 -7.41
C SER A 89 -14.20 -4.99 -7.45
N SER A 90 -15.42 -5.46 -7.65
CA SER A 90 -16.61 -4.61 -7.82
C SER A 90 -16.93 -3.73 -6.60
N GLY A 91 -16.58 -4.17 -5.39
CA GLY A 91 -16.76 -3.38 -4.17
C GLY A 91 -16.07 -2.01 -4.21
N VAL A 92 -14.93 -1.92 -4.91
CA VAL A 92 -14.22 -0.64 -5.10
C VAL A 92 -15.06 0.38 -5.85
N THR A 93 -15.96 -0.08 -6.75
CA THR A 93 -16.85 0.82 -7.50
C THR A 93 -17.81 1.56 -6.60
N THR A 94 -18.30 0.93 -5.53
CA THR A 94 -19.20 1.57 -4.57
C THR A 94 -18.50 2.72 -3.86
N LEU A 95 -17.24 2.52 -3.47
CA LEU A 95 -16.42 3.58 -2.88
C LEU A 95 -16.15 4.71 -3.89
N LEU A 96 -15.82 4.36 -5.14
CA LEU A 96 -15.58 5.33 -6.19
C LEU A 96 -16.84 6.16 -6.51
N GLU A 97 -18.00 5.53 -6.59
CA GLU A 97 -19.28 6.22 -6.80
C GLU A 97 -19.58 7.21 -5.68
N SER A 98 -19.41 6.78 -4.42
CA SER A 98 -19.60 7.65 -3.25
C SER A 98 -18.61 8.81 -3.27
N ALA A 99 -17.34 8.55 -3.58
CA ALA A 99 -16.32 9.58 -3.73
C ALA A 99 -16.68 10.61 -4.81
N VAL A 100 -17.11 10.16 -5.99
CA VAL A 100 -17.50 11.04 -7.11
C VAL A 100 -18.70 11.89 -6.78
N ARG A 101 -19.68 11.39 -6.02
CA ARG A 101 -20.85 12.16 -5.54
C ARG A 101 -20.46 13.36 -4.69
N MET A 102 -19.36 13.29 -3.97
CA MET A 102 -18.81 14.39 -3.16
C MET A 102 -18.21 15.51 -4.02
N ARG A 103 -18.05 15.31 -5.34
CA ARG A 103 -17.46 16.25 -6.31
C ARG A 103 -16.08 16.76 -5.89
N PRO A 104 -15.14 15.90 -5.51
CA PRO A 104 -13.82 16.30 -5.07
C PRO A 104 -12.99 16.85 -6.24
N ARG A 105 -11.91 17.57 -5.92
CA ARG A 105 -10.89 17.96 -6.90
C ARG A 105 -10.17 16.76 -7.52
N ALA A 106 -10.01 15.67 -6.76
CA ALA A 106 -9.46 14.40 -7.23
C ALA A 106 -9.85 13.25 -6.29
N VAL A 107 -9.82 12.03 -6.82
CA VAL A 107 -9.90 10.79 -6.03
C VAL A 107 -8.54 10.09 -6.07
N LEU A 108 -8.02 9.71 -4.91
CA LEU A 108 -6.79 8.96 -4.73
C LEU A 108 -7.12 7.56 -4.23
N VAL A 109 -6.72 6.52 -4.97
CA VAL A 109 -7.01 5.11 -4.66
C VAL A 109 -5.72 4.38 -4.29
N GLY A 110 -5.57 3.97 -3.04
CA GLY A 110 -4.49 3.10 -2.59
C GLY A 110 -4.72 1.65 -3.01
N CYS A 111 -3.74 1.04 -3.66
CA CYS A 111 -3.85 -0.27 -4.31
C CYS A 111 -3.04 -1.39 -3.62
N GLY A 112 -2.73 -1.28 -2.32
CA GLY A 112 -2.02 -2.32 -1.58
C GLY A 112 -2.97 -3.36 -0.94
N GLY A 113 -2.41 -4.46 -0.41
CA GLY A 113 -3.07 -5.41 0.49
C GLY A 113 -4.24 -6.25 -0.06
N SER A 114 -4.46 -6.33 -1.38
CA SER A 114 -5.67 -6.91 -2.00
C SER A 114 -5.69 -8.43 -2.05
N ALA A 115 -6.90 -9.00 -2.00
CA ALA A 115 -7.22 -10.43 -2.21
C ALA A 115 -7.41 -10.79 -3.70
N THR A 116 -7.84 -9.82 -4.51
CA THR A 116 -8.30 -10.05 -5.88
C THR A 116 -7.16 -10.26 -6.88
N THR A 117 -7.43 -11.06 -7.93
CA THR A 117 -6.58 -11.21 -9.13
C THR A 117 -7.47 -11.28 -10.38
N ASP A 118 -8.56 -10.52 -10.36
CA ASP A 118 -9.57 -10.47 -11.43
C ASP A 118 -9.22 -9.50 -12.57
N GLY A 119 -8.04 -8.83 -12.50
CA GLY A 119 -7.65 -7.80 -13.46
C GLY A 119 -8.46 -6.52 -13.33
N GLY A 120 -9.16 -6.32 -12.21
CA GLY A 120 -10.04 -5.18 -11.97
C GLY A 120 -11.30 -5.19 -12.83
N ILE A 121 -11.68 -6.34 -13.44
CA ILE A 121 -12.84 -6.41 -14.31
C ILE A 121 -14.14 -6.16 -13.56
N GLY A 122 -14.21 -6.55 -12.27
CA GLY A 122 -15.34 -6.23 -11.42
C GLY A 122 -15.56 -4.73 -11.30
N LEU A 123 -14.49 -3.97 -11.02
CA LEU A 123 -14.52 -2.50 -11.02
C LEU A 123 -14.99 -1.96 -12.38
N VAL A 124 -14.35 -2.35 -13.50
CA VAL A 124 -14.63 -1.76 -14.83
C VAL A 124 -16.07 -1.97 -15.22
N ARG A 125 -16.60 -3.21 -15.11
CA ARG A 125 -17.99 -3.52 -15.48
C ARG A 125 -19.00 -2.78 -14.62
N SER A 126 -18.78 -2.76 -13.31
CA SER A 126 -19.66 -2.07 -12.38
C SER A 126 -19.60 -0.55 -12.59
N ALA A 127 -18.43 0.01 -12.89
CA ALA A 127 -18.27 1.43 -13.22
C ALA A 127 -18.95 1.81 -14.55
N GLU A 128 -18.87 0.97 -15.59
CA GLU A 128 -19.63 1.19 -16.84
C GLU A 128 -21.14 1.24 -16.58
N GLN A 129 -21.67 0.27 -15.82
CA GLN A 129 -23.10 0.22 -15.47
C GLN A 129 -23.59 1.47 -14.72
N ARG A 130 -22.70 2.11 -13.96
CA ARG A 130 -22.99 3.31 -13.16
C ARG A 130 -22.61 4.61 -13.86
N GLY A 131 -22.17 4.57 -15.13
CA GLY A 131 -21.76 5.76 -15.89
C GLY A 131 -20.50 6.45 -15.39
N LEU A 132 -19.58 5.69 -14.75
CA LEU A 132 -18.32 6.19 -14.21
C LEU A 132 -17.12 5.91 -15.14
N VAL A 133 -17.34 5.62 -16.41
CA VAL A 133 -16.29 5.39 -17.41
C VAL A 133 -16.47 6.33 -18.61
N PRO A 134 -15.53 7.27 -18.85
CA PRO A 134 -14.38 7.59 -18.03
C PRO A 134 -14.80 8.18 -16.67
N CYS A 135 -13.94 8.06 -15.66
CA CYS A 135 -14.21 8.66 -14.36
C CYS A 135 -14.40 10.18 -14.49
N PRO A 136 -15.51 10.76 -13.99
CA PRO A 136 -15.83 12.17 -14.21
C PRO A 136 -15.00 13.16 -13.39
N VAL A 137 -14.16 12.66 -12.47
CA VAL A 137 -13.22 13.45 -11.68
C VAL A 137 -11.80 12.94 -11.88
N PRO A 138 -10.77 13.76 -11.70
CA PRO A 138 -9.38 13.32 -11.73
C PRO A 138 -9.16 12.14 -10.77
N LEU A 139 -8.65 11.02 -11.29
CA LEU A 139 -8.46 9.76 -10.58
C LEU A 139 -6.97 9.40 -10.57
N ARG A 140 -6.44 9.06 -9.40
CA ARG A 140 -5.06 8.61 -9.22
C ARG A 140 -5.02 7.25 -8.52
N ALA A 141 -4.29 6.32 -9.09
CA ALA A 141 -3.99 5.02 -8.50
C ALA A 141 -2.63 5.08 -7.80
N ALA A 142 -2.63 5.10 -6.48
CA ALA A 142 -1.44 5.11 -5.64
C ALA A 142 -0.91 3.68 -5.46
N LEU A 143 0.28 3.39 -5.99
CA LEU A 143 0.89 2.07 -6.00
C LEU A 143 2.41 2.18 -6.00
N ASP A 144 3.08 1.18 -5.44
CA ASP A 144 4.55 1.16 -5.31
C ASP A 144 5.18 -0.14 -5.82
N VAL A 145 4.47 -0.85 -6.69
CA VAL A 145 5.00 -2.01 -7.42
C VAL A 145 5.20 -1.69 -8.89
N ARG A 146 6.17 -2.34 -9.52
CA ARG A 146 6.46 -2.16 -10.96
C ARG A 146 5.90 -3.29 -11.82
N THR A 147 5.30 -4.32 -11.20
CA THR A 147 4.71 -5.48 -11.88
C THR A 147 3.68 -5.03 -12.90
N VAL A 148 3.81 -5.48 -14.15
CA VAL A 148 2.82 -5.21 -15.21
C VAL A 148 1.62 -6.12 -15.07
N PHE A 149 0.53 -5.77 -15.73
CA PHE A 149 -0.79 -6.36 -15.56
C PHE A 149 -0.82 -7.89 -15.71
N THR A 150 -0.26 -8.40 -16.80
CA THR A 150 -0.29 -9.86 -17.08
C THR A 150 0.58 -10.69 -16.14
N GLN A 151 1.52 -10.07 -15.43
CA GLN A 151 2.38 -10.75 -14.45
C GLN A 151 1.74 -10.84 -13.06
N ALA A 152 0.64 -10.13 -12.79
CA ALA A 152 0.05 -10.02 -11.46
C ALA A 152 -0.28 -11.38 -10.82
N ALA A 153 -0.82 -12.32 -11.60
CA ALA A 153 -1.17 -13.66 -11.10
C ALA A 153 0.07 -14.45 -10.65
N ARG A 154 1.15 -14.40 -11.41
CA ARG A 154 2.40 -15.12 -11.11
C ARG A 154 3.12 -14.54 -9.91
N VAL A 155 3.15 -13.21 -9.81
CA VAL A 155 3.89 -12.49 -8.75
C VAL A 155 3.11 -12.51 -7.43
N PHE A 156 1.81 -12.26 -7.45
CA PHE A 156 1.01 -12.05 -6.25
C PHE A 156 0.01 -13.17 -5.96
N GLY A 157 -0.28 -14.06 -6.91
CA GLY A 157 -1.25 -15.14 -6.74
C GLY A 157 -0.93 -16.08 -5.58
N PRO A 158 0.30 -16.61 -5.45
CA PRO A 158 0.66 -17.53 -4.38
C PRO A 158 0.41 -16.98 -2.97
N GLN A 159 0.79 -15.73 -2.70
CA GLN A 159 0.56 -15.10 -1.39
C GLN A 159 -0.94 -14.84 -1.09
N LYS A 160 -1.79 -14.88 -2.12
CA LYS A 160 -3.25 -14.76 -2.00
C LYS A 160 -3.95 -16.12 -1.92
N GLY A 161 -3.20 -17.21 -1.80
CA GLY A 161 -3.70 -18.57 -1.66
C GLY A 161 -3.94 -19.31 -2.98
N ALA A 162 -3.52 -18.76 -4.13
CA ALA A 162 -3.67 -19.44 -5.41
C ALA A 162 -2.69 -20.61 -5.55
N SER A 163 -3.19 -21.78 -5.88
CA SER A 163 -2.41 -22.94 -6.32
C SER A 163 -1.76 -22.69 -7.69
N GLU A 164 -0.80 -23.50 -8.08
CA GLU A 164 -0.14 -23.38 -9.39
C GLU A 164 -1.14 -23.43 -10.57
N LEU A 165 -2.15 -24.29 -10.48
CA LEU A 165 -3.21 -24.38 -11.49
C LEU A 165 -4.04 -23.10 -11.55
N GLU A 166 -4.40 -22.53 -10.42
CA GLU A 166 -5.15 -21.28 -10.34
C GLU A 166 -4.30 -20.10 -10.83
N VAL A 167 -3.00 -20.03 -10.50
CA VAL A 167 -2.06 -19.04 -11.05
C VAL A 167 -2.02 -19.12 -12.58
N HIS A 168 -1.99 -20.33 -13.15
CA HIS A 168 -2.07 -20.51 -14.61
C HIS A 168 -3.40 -19.99 -15.17
N LEU A 169 -4.52 -20.38 -14.59
CA LEU A 169 -5.87 -19.94 -14.99
C LEU A 169 -6.00 -18.41 -14.94
N LEU A 170 -5.58 -17.81 -13.84
CA LEU A 170 -5.60 -16.35 -13.65
C LEU A 170 -4.70 -15.64 -14.65
N SER A 171 -3.52 -16.19 -14.97
CA SER A 171 -2.61 -15.62 -15.98
C SER A 171 -3.26 -15.61 -17.38
N VAL A 172 -3.94 -16.69 -17.77
CA VAL A 172 -4.70 -16.75 -19.04
C VAL A 172 -5.83 -15.73 -19.05
N ARG A 173 -6.55 -15.58 -17.93
CA ARG A 173 -7.61 -14.58 -17.77
C ARG A 173 -7.07 -13.15 -17.93
N LEU A 174 -5.96 -12.82 -17.27
CA LEU A 174 -5.35 -11.49 -17.36
C LEU A 174 -4.88 -11.16 -18.79
N GLU A 175 -4.29 -12.13 -19.51
CA GLU A 175 -3.90 -11.92 -20.91
C GLU A 175 -5.12 -11.69 -21.83
N ALA A 176 -6.22 -12.39 -21.59
CA ALA A 176 -7.47 -12.14 -22.32
C ALA A 176 -8.06 -10.76 -22.02
N LEU A 177 -8.03 -10.35 -20.74
CA LEU A 177 -8.48 -9.02 -20.30
C LEU A 177 -7.62 -7.90 -20.85
N ARG A 178 -6.29 -8.02 -20.85
CA ARG A 178 -5.38 -7.06 -21.49
C ARG A 178 -5.79 -6.77 -22.92
N ARG A 179 -6.02 -7.85 -23.71
CA ARG A 179 -6.49 -7.70 -25.13
C ARG A 179 -7.86 -7.06 -25.22
N TRP A 180 -8.75 -7.34 -24.27
CA TRP A 180 -10.08 -6.74 -24.24
C TRP A 180 -10.01 -5.26 -23.87
N TYR A 181 -9.23 -4.86 -22.87
CA TYR A 181 -8.98 -3.47 -22.52
C TYR A 181 -8.40 -2.67 -23.68
N GLN A 182 -7.39 -3.24 -24.37
CA GLN A 182 -6.81 -2.62 -25.56
C GLN A 182 -7.86 -2.38 -26.66
N ARG A 183 -8.72 -3.36 -26.95
CA ARG A 183 -9.75 -3.22 -28.01
C ARG A 183 -10.88 -2.30 -27.60
N ARG A 184 -11.32 -2.34 -26.36
CA ARG A 184 -12.54 -1.65 -25.90
C ARG A 184 -12.27 -0.21 -25.49
N TYR A 185 -11.11 0.08 -24.90
CA TYR A 185 -10.74 1.39 -24.32
C TYR A 185 -9.47 1.99 -24.93
N GLY A 186 -8.77 1.30 -25.82
CA GLY A 186 -7.54 1.76 -26.43
C GLY A 186 -6.30 1.72 -25.52
N VAL A 187 -6.41 1.12 -24.33
CA VAL A 187 -5.35 1.11 -23.30
C VAL A 187 -4.63 -0.24 -23.28
N ASP A 188 -3.34 -0.25 -23.64
CA ASP A 188 -2.47 -1.41 -23.41
C ASP A 188 -1.87 -1.34 -21.99
N VAL A 189 -2.51 -2.01 -21.05
CA VAL A 189 -2.13 -1.97 -19.62
C VAL A 189 -0.71 -2.49 -19.37
N ASP A 190 -0.16 -3.38 -20.19
CA ASP A 190 1.21 -3.91 -20.00
C ASP A 190 2.31 -2.91 -20.37
N ARG A 191 1.97 -1.83 -21.06
CA ARG A 191 2.94 -0.75 -21.34
C ARG A 191 3.20 0.17 -20.14
N HIS A 192 2.47 0.00 -19.07
CA HIS A 192 2.56 0.84 -17.89
C HIS A 192 3.01 0.01 -16.68
N PRO A 193 4.22 0.22 -16.15
CA PRO A 193 4.68 -0.41 -14.93
C PRO A 193 3.71 -0.10 -13.77
N GLY A 194 3.43 -1.11 -12.93
CA GLY A 194 2.54 -0.96 -11.79
C GLY A 194 1.08 -1.37 -12.04
N THR A 195 0.67 -1.57 -13.30
CA THR A 195 -0.72 -1.97 -13.63
C THR A 195 -1.13 -3.33 -13.08
N GLY A 196 -0.17 -4.18 -12.68
CA GLY A 196 -0.41 -5.44 -11.97
C GLY A 196 -0.73 -5.27 -10.48
N ALA A 197 -0.59 -4.05 -9.92
CA ALA A 197 -0.94 -3.79 -8.53
C ALA A 197 -2.38 -4.22 -8.22
N ALA A 198 -2.56 -4.75 -7.00
CA ALA A 198 -3.86 -5.25 -6.52
C ALA A 198 -4.50 -6.26 -7.51
N GLY A 199 -3.68 -7.15 -8.09
CA GLY A 199 -4.16 -8.18 -9.00
C GLY A 199 -4.73 -7.66 -10.33
N GLY A 200 -4.23 -6.49 -10.77
CA GLY A 200 -4.64 -5.81 -11.99
C GLY A 200 -5.59 -4.62 -11.79
N LEU A 201 -5.95 -4.30 -10.54
CA LEU A 201 -6.77 -3.11 -10.23
C LEU A 201 -6.10 -1.83 -10.72
N GLY A 202 -4.76 -1.70 -10.58
CA GLY A 202 -4.01 -0.55 -11.11
C GLY A 202 -4.23 -0.34 -12.61
N GLY A 203 -4.25 -1.44 -13.40
CA GLY A 203 -4.59 -1.40 -14.82
C GLY A 203 -6.05 -1.01 -15.09
N ALA A 204 -6.98 -1.51 -14.29
CA ALA A 204 -8.40 -1.16 -14.39
C ALA A 204 -8.66 0.34 -14.10
N LEU A 205 -7.99 0.89 -13.07
CA LEU A 205 -8.07 2.32 -12.77
C LEU A 205 -7.52 3.18 -13.93
N LEU A 206 -6.44 2.73 -14.58
CA LEU A 206 -5.94 3.38 -15.79
C LEU A 206 -6.96 3.33 -16.92
N VAL A 207 -7.62 2.18 -17.13
CA VAL A 207 -8.65 1.96 -18.17
C VAL A 207 -9.84 2.89 -18.00
N ILE A 208 -10.26 3.18 -16.79
CA ILE A 208 -11.38 4.09 -16.51
C ILE A 208 -10.95 5.57 -16.47
N GLY A 209 -9.75 5.90 -16.95
CA GLY A 209 -9.25 7.27 -17.09
C GLY A 209 -8.37 7.78 -15.94
N GLY A 210 -7.95 6.92 -15.03
CA GLY A 210 -7.03 7.28 -13.95
C GLY A 210 -5.57 7.39 -14.40
N ALA A 211 -4.75 8.03 -13.56
CA ALA A 211 -3.29 8.08 -13.70
C ALA A 211 -2.63 7.24 -12.61
N LEU A 212 -1.51 6.59 -12.93
CA LEU A 212 -0.71 5.85 -11.95
C LEU A 212 0.25 6.81 -11.24
N THR A 213 0.38 6.68 -9.94
CA THR A 213 1.27 7.51 -9.11
C THR A 213 1.94 6.65 -8.02
N SER A 214 3.05 7.13 -7.46
CA SER A 214 3.69 6.49 -6.32
C SER A 214 2.84 6.66 -5.07
N GLY A 215 2.49 5.57 -4.39
CA GLY A 215 1.74 5.60 -3.15
C GLY A 215 2.54 6.26 -2.03
N PHE A 216 3.80 5.87 -1.86
CA PHE A 216 4.71 6.53 -0.93
C PHE A 216 4.90 8.01 -1.27
N GLY A 217 5.06 8.36 -2.56
CA GLY A 217 5.22 9.74 -3.00
C GLY A 217 4.02 10.62 -2.65
N GLU A 218 2.80 10.14 -2.91
CA GLU A 218 1.54 10.84 -2.56
C GLU A 218 1.42 11.07 -1.04
N VAL A 219 1.82 10.09 -0.23
CA VAL A 219 1.83 10.23 1.23
C VAL A 219 2.90 11.22 1.67
N ALA A 220 4.15 11.02 1.22
CA ALA A 220 5.30 11.82 1.63
C ALA A 220 5.09 13.33 1.38
N GLU A 221 4.54 13.67 0.21
CA GLU A 221 4.20 15.06 -0.14
C GLU A 221 3.16 15.65 0.83
N ARG A 222 2.07 14.93 1.11
CA ARG A 222 0.96 15.43 1.93
C ARG A 222 1.29 15.55 3.41
N VAL A 223 2.18 14.69 3.91
CA VAL A 223 2.63 14.78 5.30
C VAL A 223 3.83 15.71 5.49
N GLY A 224 4.36 16.33 4.42
CA GLY A 224 5.53 17.21 4.49
C GLY A 224 6.79 16.46 4.93
N LEU A 225 7.03 15.26 4.39
CA LEU A 225 8.12 14.39 4.83
C LEU A 225 9.49 15.03 4.64
N ASP A 226 9.72 15.69 3.52
CA ASP A 226 11.02 16.32 3.20
C ASP A 226 11.40 17.42 4.19
N GLU A 227 10.45 18.27 4.58
CA GLU A 227 10.64 19.31 5.59
C GLU A 227 10.97 18.71 6.96
N ARG A 228 10.27 17.63 7.32
CA ARG A 228 10.49 16.93 8.60
C ARG A 228 11.85 16.25 8.63
N ILE A 229 12.26 15.56 7.55
CA ILE A 229 13.58 14.95 7.43
C ILE A 229 14.67 16.02 7.49
N ARG A 230 14.51 17.14 6.77
CA ARG A 230 15.49 18.24 6.78
C ARG A 230 15.69 18.82 8.18
N ALA A 231 14.62 18.95 8.95
CA ALA A 231 14.65 19.49 10.31
C ALA A 231 15.18 18.50 11.36
N ALA A 232 15.14 17.19 11.09
CA ALA A 232 15.56 16.18 12.06
C ALA A 232 17.08 16.02 12.11
N ASP A 233 17.60 15.63 13.29
CA ASP A 233 19.00 15.21 13.45
C ASP A 233 19.20 13.75 13.06
N VAL A 234 18.17 12.91 13.28
CA VAL A 234 18.13 11.49 12.94
C VAL A 234 16.73 11.07 12.53
N VAL A 235 16.63 10.19 11.55
CA VAL A 235 15.36 9.64 11.08
C VAL A 235 15.23 8.20 11.55
N VAL A 236 14.07 7.83 12.12
CA VAL A 236 13.75 6.44 12.49
C VAL A 236 12.63 5.97 11.56
N THR A 237 12.87 4.87 10.86
CA THR A 237 11.86 4.21 10.01
C THR A 237 11.89 2.70 10.22
N GLY A 238 10.91 1.99 9.68
CA GLY A 238 10.89 0.53 9.81
C GLY A 238 9.71 -0.13 9.14
N GLU A 239 9.78 -1.45 9.13
CA GLU A 239 8.75 -2.34 8.59
C GLU A 239 8.83 -3.74 9.25
N GLY A 240 7.92 -4.64 8.89
CA GLY A 240 7.92 -6.00 9.43
C GLY A 240 9.10 -6.85 8.97
N CYS A 241 9.43 -6.80 7.68
CA CYS A 241 10.50 -7.59 7.08
C CYS A 241 11.24 -6.78 6.02
N LEU A 242 12.55 -6.60 6.22
CA LEU A 242 13.42 -5.88 5.29
C LEU A 242 14.01 -6.85 4.25
N ASP A 243 13.59 -6.72 3.02
CA ASP A 243 14.11 -7.47 1.88
C ASP A 243 14.45 -6.56 0.68
N ALA A 244 14.87 -7.14 -0.43
CA ALA A 244 15.23 -6.37 -1.63
C ALA A 244 14.07 -5.53 -2.18
N THR A 245 12.83 -5.94 -1.96
CA THR A 245 11.65 -5.19 -2.42
C THR A 245 11.36 -3.96 -1.55
N SER A 246 11.82 -3.96 -0.31
CA SER A 246 11.70 -2.83 0.63
C SER A 246 12.44 -1.58 0.18
N LEU A 247 13.51 -1.77 -0.62
CA LEU A 247 14.35 -0.68 -1.13
C LEU A 247 13.84 -0.07 -2.44
N VAL A 248 12.77 -0.62 -3.02
CA VAL A 248 12.25 -0.16 -4.32
C VAL A 248 10.82 0.34 -4.19
N GLY A 249 10.66 1.65 -4.12
CA GLY A 249 9.35 2.34 -4.17
C GLY A 249 8.48 2.22 -2.91
N LYS A 250 8.95 1.51 -1.86
CA LYS A 250 8.23 1.36 -0.59
C LYS A 250 8.70 2.37 0.46
N VAL A 251 8.05 2.34 1.64
CA VAL A 251 8.29 3.31 2.72
C VAL A 251 9.76 3.38 3.13
N VAL A 252 10.39 2.25 3.46
CA VAL A 252 11.78 2.25 3.96
C VAL A 252 12.75 2.78 2.91
N GLY A 253 12.67 2.27 1.67
CA GLY A 253 13.52 2.74 0.56
C GLY A 253 13.33 4.22 0.26
N GLY A 254 12.08 4.68 0.21
CA GLY A 254 11.77 6.08 -0.06
C GLY A 254 12.21 7.03 1.07
N VAL A 255 12.15 6.60 2.34
CA VAL A 255 12.69 7.36 3.47
C VAL A 255 14.22 7.42 3.42
N LEU A 256 14.89 6.30 3.10
CA LEU A 256 16.35 6.25 2.95
C LEU A 256 16.83 7.21 1.87
N GLU A 257 16.23 7.16 0.67
CA GLU A 257 16.59 8.04 -0.45
C GLU A 257 16.44 9.53 -0.11
N ARG A 258 15.34 9.89 0.59
CA ARG A 258 15.10 11.28 1.00
C ARG A 258 16.05 11.73 2.11
N ALA A 259 16.30 10.87 3.10
CA ALA A 259 17.23 11.16 4.19
C ALA A 259 18.67 11.35 3.66
N GLU A 260 19.12 10.53 2.72
CA GLU A 260 20.40 10.70 2.04
C GLU A 260 20.49 12.01 1.24
N HIS A 261 19.39 12.40 0.56
CA HIS A 261 19.34 13.68 -0.14
C HIS A 261 19.57 14.89 0.78
N PHE A 262 19.21 14.77 2.06
CA PHE A 262 19.40 15.80 3.08
C PHE A 262 20.57 15.51 4.06
N ASP A 263 21.43 14.54 3.73
CA ASP A 263 22.58 14.12 4.56
C ASP A 263 22.17 13.72 6.00
N LYS A 264 21.02 13.06 6.17
CA LYS A 264 20.50 12.67 7.49
C LYS A 264 20.75 11.17 7.76
N PRO A 265 21.26 10.82 8.96
CA PRO A 265 21.40 9.42 9.36
C PRO A 265 20.03 8.78 9.59
N VAL A 266 19.91 7.50 9.21
CA VAL A 266 18.68 6.73 9.40
C VAL A 266 18.93 5.53 10.30
N ILE A 267 17.98 5.26 11.20
CA ILE A 267 17.87 4.02 11.97
C ILE A 267 16.66 3.26 11.40
N VAL A 268 16.94 2.13 10.77
CA VAL A 268 15.91 1.23 10.25
C VAL A 268 15.64 0.13 11.28
N VAL A 269 14.41 0.08 11.81
CA VAL A 269 13.98 -0.91 12.81
C VAL A 269 13.03 -1.88 12.16
N VAL A 270 13.37 -3.16 12.16
CA VAL A 270 12.58 -4.19 11.45
C VAL A 270 12.38 -5.43 12.32
N GLY A 271 11.29 -6.16 12.08
CA GLY A 271 11.01 -7.44 12.71
C GLY A 271 12.05 -8.50 12.33
N SER A 272 12.30 -8.62 11.03
CA SER A 272 13.32 -9.50 10.43
C SER A 272 13.95 -8.83 9.21
N ALA A 273 15.10 -9.33 8.77
CA ALA A 273 15.79 -8.82 7.59
C ALA A 273 16.50 -9.93 6.83
N SER A 274 16.65 -9.78 5.50
CA SER A 274 17.63 -10.56 4.76
C SER A 274 19.03 -9.98 4.98
N ASP A 275 20.02 -10.83 5.20
CA ASP A 275 21.41 -10.41 5.46
C ASP A 275 21.98 -9.49 4.37
N ALA A 276 21.66 -9.78 3.11
CA ALA A 276 22.12 -8.99 1.97
C ALA A 276 21.54 -7.57 1.99
N THR A 277 20.25 -7.41 2.27
CA THR A 277 19.60 -6.11 2.30
C THR A 277 20.02 -5.31 3.53
N ALA A 278 20.09 -5.93 4.70
CA ALA A 278 20.57 -5.28 5.91
C ALA A 278 22.03 -4.78 5.75
N ARG A 279 22.89 -5.60 5.16
CA ARG A 279 24.28 -5.20 4.84
C ARG A 279 24.31 -4.02 3.88
N HIS A 280 23.56 -4.07 2.81
CA HIS A 280 23.49 -2.99 1.83
C HIS A 280 23.08 -1.64 2.47
N VAL A 281 22.07 -1.64 3.36
CA VAL A 281 21.65 -0.44 4.08
C VAL A 281 22.75 0.07 5.03
N ARG A 282 23.47 -0.85 5.72
CA ARG A 282 24.59 -0.47 6.61
C ARG A 282 25.78 0.10 5.83
N GLU A 283 26.09 -0.43 4.62
CA GLU A 283 27.13 0.08 3.74
C GLU A 283 26.85 1.50 3.23
N ARG A 284 25.58 1.91 3.17
CA ARG A 284 25.14 3.29 2.87
C ARG A 284 25.26 4.24 4.08
N GLY A 285 25.81 3.79 5.21
CA GLY A 285 26.03 4.61 6.40
C GLY A 285 24.86 4.67 7.39
N HIS A 286 23.83 3.84 7.21
CA HIS A 286 22.66 3.80 8.09
C HIS A 286 22.75 2.66 9.12
N LYS A 287 21.95 2.74 10.19
CA LYS A 287 21.84 1.66 11.18
C LYS A 287 20.65 0.76 10.85
N VAL A 288 20.80 -0.56 11.01
CA VAL A 288 19.71 -1.53 10.90
C VAL A 288 19.64 -2.32 12.20
N LEU A 289 18.49 -2.24 12.85
CA LEU A 289 18.16 -2.93 14.11
C LEU A 289 17.10 -4.00 13.78
N VAL A 290 17.43 -5.26 14.01
CA VAL A 290 16.55 -6.40 13.72
C VAL A 290 16.04 -7.00 15.02
N LEU A 291 14.73 -6.90 15.26
CA LEU A 291 14.12 -7.39 16.51
C LEU A 291 14.38 -8.88 16.74
N ALA A 292 14.26 -9.69 15.70
CA ALA A 292 14.47 -11.14 15.80
C ALA A 292 15.91 -11.51 16.19
N GLU A 293 16.92 -10.73 15.79
CA GLU A 293 18.31 -10.92 16.18
C GLU A 293 18.56 -10.57 17.66
N HIS A 294 17.88 -9.53 18.18
CA HIS A 294 18.08 -9.05 19.55
C HIS A 294 17.25 -9.81 20.59
N PHE A 295 16.01 -10.18 20.24
CA PHE A 295 15.04 -10.70 21.20
C PHE A 295 14.50 -12.10 20.87
N GLY A 296 14.91 -12.69 19.72
CA GLY A 296 14.35 -13.91 19.20
C GLY A 296 13.04 -13.71 18.44
N TYR A 297 12.76 -14.61 17.51
CA TYR A 297 11.63 -14.48 16.56
C TYR A 297 10.25 -14.45 17.24
N GLU A 298 9.99 -15.39 18.17
CA GLU A 298 8.68 -15.49 18.84
C GLU A 298 8.35 -14.25 19.67
N ARG A 299 9.32 -13.75 20.44
CA ARG A 299 9.13 -12.55 21.27
C ARG A 299 8.89 -11.32 20.39
N SER A 300 9.58 -11.23 19.26
CA SER A 300 9.43 -10.12 18.29
C SER A 300 8.03 -10.05 17.68
N LEU A 301 7.31 -11.16 17.56
CA LEU A 301 5.92 -11.19 17.12
C LEU A 301 4.93 -10.83 18.23
N GLY A 302 5.23 -11.17 19.48
CA GLY A 302 4.32 -11.01 20.61
C GLY A 302 4.17 -9.57 21.11
N THR A 303 5.27 -8.85 21.28
CA THR A 303 5.30 -7.48 21.88
C THR A 303 6.15 -6.49 21.07
N PRO A 304 5.94 -6.37 19.76
CA PRO A 304 6.86 -5.60 18.89
C PRO A 304 6.96 -4.12 19.28
N LEU A 305 5.89 -3.48 19.76
CA LEU A 305 5.92 -2.06 20.14
C LEU A 305 6.91 -1.75 21.25
N ASP A 306 6.93 -2.57 22.29
CA ASP A 306 7.82 -2.36 23.44
C ASP A 306 9.27 -2.64 23.06
N LEU A 307 9.50 -3.66 22.24
CA LEU A 307 10.82 -4.03 21.76
C LEU A 307 11.42 -2.99 20.78
N ILE A 308 10.61 -2.40 19.91
CA ILE A 308 11.02 -1.25 19.08
C ILE A 308 11.47 -0.09 19.96
N ALA A 309 10.66 0.23 20.97
CA ALA A 309 10.97 1.31 21.90
C ALA A 309 12.29 1.05 22.67
N GLU A 310 12.46 -0.16 23.20
CA GLU A 310 13.68 -0.58 23.91
C GLU A 310 14.94 -0.44 23.01
N LEU A 311 14.88 -0.94 21.77
CA LEU A 311 16.01 -0.85 20.83
C LEU A 311 16.32 0.60 20.43
N VAL A 312 15.32 1.40 20.13
CA VAL A 312 15.54 2.79 19.72
C VAL A 312 16.14 3.60 20.85
N VAL A 313 15.63 3.44 22.09
CA VAL A 313 16.21 4.08 23.29
C VAL A 313 17.65 3.66 23.50
N SER A 314 18.00 2.38 23.34
CA SER A 314 19.38 1.90 23.54
C SER A 314 20.41 2.50 22.56
N VAL A 315 19.94 3.04 21.43
CA VAL A 315 20.81 3.60 20.37
C VAL A 315 20.85 5.13 20.39
N LEU A 316 19.78 5.78 20.87
CA LEU A 316 19.64 7.23 20.94
C LEU A 316 19.89 7.80 22.36
N GLY A 317 19.63 7.01 23.37
CA GLY A 317 19.83 7.36 24.79
C GLY A 317 21.20 7.09 25.23
#